data_b011f3864c350568b2b3c13bce1aabb7
#
_entry.id   b011f3864c350568b2b3c13bce1aabb7
#
_cell.length_a   1.000
_cell.length_b   1.000
_cell.length_c   1.000
_cell.angle_alpha   90.00
_cell.angle_beta   90.00
_cell.angle_gamma   90.00
#
_symmetry.space_group_name_H-M   'P 1'
#
loop_
_entity.id
_entity.type
_entity.pdbx_description
1 polymer ?
#
loop_
_entity_poly.entity_id
_entity_poly.type
_entity_poly.pdbx_seq_one_letter_code
_entity_poly.pdbx_strand_id
1 'polypeptide(L)'
;MISKSLTLRLAICGLLTASAAHAAPDAKLHTLSARASEIDKRTKEHPEIGFIFEKNGKAQDLQHACVDTRVPSQGKLVIWLMGHNGDLFKTVSSYGLHAIQVHYANAWFGKLYPGAPPADDLFLSKIRLEAAIGQDLSDAIRIPEPDSIMERSFRFVKWLDRQNPEGKWRQFITRDGKSLQWDKVILAGISHGSTTAARMAKHVRVDRVVMFSGPRDQFEVWQSLPSATPKNRFFGFTHVLDDGWKADHYSRSWQLLDLEQFGPIVNVEKTPPPYGNSRRLVTDSDVKNDANRAHNAVIPGKASVKNSDGKTLHDAVWRYLFTHPVKAVGKPVAEDPACRMDQRQKSR
;
A
#
# COMPACT_ATOMS: atom_id res chain seq x y z
N MET A 1 -87.46 19.53 8.82
CA MET A 1 -86.26 19.53 9.69
C MET A 1 -85.04 19.47 8.84
N ILE A 2 -84.31 20.60 8.71
CA ILE A 2 -83.19 20.73 7.79
C ILE A 2 -81.94 20.85 8.68
N SER A 3 -81.05 19.79 8.63
CA SER A 3 -79.79 19.77 9.30
C SER A 3 -78.73 20.52 8.48
N LYS A 4 -78.13 21.58 9.04
CA LYS A 4 -77.01 22.32 8.45
C LYS A 4 -75.70 21.69 8.92
N SER A 5 -74.97 21.07 8.01
CA SER A 5 -73.61 20.61 8.24
C SER A 5 -72.64 21.79 8.20
N LEU A 6 -71.88 21.98 9.27
CA LEU A 6 -70.87 23.04 9.41
C LEU A 6 -69.51 22.44 9.05
N THR A 7 -68.92 22.80 7.90
CA THR A 7 -67.61 22.33 7.46
C THR A 7 -66.49 23.26 8.01
N LEU A 8 -65.74 22.76 8.95
CA LEU A 8 -64.59 23.46 9.54
C LEU A 8 -63.34 23.27 8.60
N ARG A 9 -62.88 24.34 7.98
CA ARG A 9 -61.65 24.33 7.20
C ARG A 9 -60.46 24.64 8.12
N LEU A 10 -59.62 23.68 8.40
CA LEU A 10 -58.32 23.88 9.08
C LEU A 10 -57.33 24.41 8.03
N ALA A 11 -56.82 25.61 8.22
CA ALA A 11 -55.69 26.15 7.46
C ALA A 11 -54.40 25.67 8.14
N ILE A 12 -53.68 24.77 7.50
CA ILE A 12 -52.31 24.36 7.92
C ILE A 12 -51.34 25.37 7.37
N CYS A 13 -50.83 26.24 8.26
CA CYS A 13 -49.70 27.16 7.95
C CYS A 13 -48.38 26.37 8.00
N GLY A 14 -47.89 25.94 6.86
CA GLY A 14 -46.58 25.26 6.73
C GLY A 14 -45.47 26.27 6.98
N LEU A 15 -44.76 26.17 8.09
CA LEU A 15 -43.48 26.83 8.28
C LEU A 15 -42.42 26.12 7.38
N LEU A 16 -42.08 26.76 6.26
CA LEU A 16 -40.90 26.42 5.49
C LEU A 16 -39.64 26.88 6.27
N THR A 17 -39.05 26.00 7.04
CA THR A 17 -37.69 26.20 7.54
C THR A 17 -36.72 26.13 6.37
N ALA A 18 -36.22 27.24 5.90
CA ALA A 18 -35.11 27.34 4.99
C ALA A 18 -33.87 26.77 5.70
N SER A 19 -33.53 25.50 5.45
CA SER A 19 -32.22 24.96 5.78
C SER A 19 -31.19 25.74 4.96
N ALA A 20 -30.40 26.54 5.63
CA ALA A 20 -29.20 27.14 5.03
C ALA A 20 -28.31 25.98 4.53
N ALA A 21 -28.32 25.77 3.23
CA ALA A 21 -27.36 24.88 2.61
C ALA A 21 -25.99 25.48 2.85
N HIS A 22 -25.25 24.93 3.81
CA HIS A 22 -23.81 25.18 3.90
C HIS A 22 -23.24 24.73 2.56
N ALA A 23 -22.66 25.68 1.81
CA ALA A 23 -21.92 25.36 0.61
C ALA A 23 -20.92 24.23 0.98
N ALA A 24 -21.02 23.08 0.33
CA ALA A 24 -20.06 22.03 0.52
C ALA A 24 -18.68 22.63 0.22
N PRO A 25 -17.65 22.39 1.08
CA PRO A 25 -16.31 22.90 0.82
C PRO A 25 -15.88 22.48 -0.58
N ASP A 26 -15.18 23.37 -1.31
CA ASP A 26 -14.74 23.13 -2.69
C ASP A 26 -14.03 21.78 -2.81
N ALA A 27 -14.71 20.83 -3.43
CA ALA A 27 -14.19 19.49 -3.61
C ALA A 27 -12.96 19.53 -4.54
N LYS A 28 -11.82 19.03 -4.07
CA LYS A 28 -10.54 19.09 -4.80
C LYS A 28 -9.61 17.94 -4.44
N LEU A 29 -8.52 17.82 -5.19
CA LEU A 29 -7.40 16.99 -4.82
C LEU A 29 -6.57 17.71 -3.74
N HIS A 30 -6.48 17.14 -2.55
CA HIS A 30 -5.64 17.63 -1.46
C HIS A 30 -4.32 16.87 -1.45
N THR A 31 -3.21 17.60 -1.44
CA THR A 31 -1.86 17.08 -1.24
C THR A 31 -1.23 17.81 -0.06
N LEU A 32 -0.74 17.06 0.91
CA LEU A 32 -0.13 17.60 2.11
C LEU A 32 1.22 16.94 2.35
N SER A 33 2.12 17.67 2.97
CA SER A 33 3.39 17.12 3.45
C SER A 33 3.80 17.79 4.74
N ALA A 34 4.50 17.06 5.60
CA ALA A 34 5.10 17.56 6.82
C ALA A 34 6.30 16.70 7.21
N ARG A 35 7.20 17.26 8.00
CA ARG A 35 8.36 16.53 8.52
C ARG A 35 7.92 15.62 9.68
N ALA A 36 8.44 14.39 9.71
CA ALA A 36 8.18 13.47 10.81
C ALA A 36 8.62 14.06 12.16
N SER A 37 9.78 14.71 12.19
CA SER A 37 10.35 15.39 13.37
C SER A 37 9.52 16.60 13.87
N GLU A 38 8.71 17.19 13.02
CA GLU A 38 7.77 18.27 13.41
C GLU A 38 6.48 17.72 13.99
N ILE A 39 6.00 16.59 13.45
CA ILE A 39 4.77 15.92 13.87
C ILE A 39 4.91 15.27 15.24
N ASP A 40 6.03 14.59 15.48
CA ASP A 40 6.31 13.91 16.74
C ASP A 40 7.73 14.19 17.22
N LYS A 41 7.87 14.94 18.31
CA LYS A 41 9.16 15.31 18.89
C LYS A 41 9.91 14.14 19.54
N ARG A 42 9.31 12.97 19.66
CA ARG A 42 9.96 11.75 20.17
C ARG A 42 10.82 11.07 19.11
N THR A 43 10.61 11.39 17.81
CA THR A 43 11.36 10.80 16.70
C THR A 43 12.84 11.15 16.75
N LYS A 44 13.68 10.21 16.32
CA LYS A 44 15.13 10.35 16.29
C LYS A 44 15.71 9.93 14.95
N GLU A 45 16.94 10.37 14.72
CA GLU A 45 17.77 9.88 13.62
C GLU A 45 18.51 8.61 14.03
N HIS A 46 18.77 7.74 13.05
CA HIS A 46 19.62 6.55 13.17
C HIS A 46 20.60 6.55 12.00
N PRO A 47 21.62 7.44 12.02
CA PRO A 47 22.53 7.67 10.90
C PRO A 47 23.32 6.42 10.49
N GLU A 48 23.59 5.53 11.45
CA GLU A 48 24.30 4.27 11.27
C GLU A 48 23.62 3.36 10.23
N ILE A 49 22.30 3.45 10.11
CA ILE A 49 21.51 2.73 9.10
C ILE A 49 20.97 3.63 8.00
N GLY A 50 21.43 4.89 7.92
CA GLY A 50 21.02 5.86 6.91
C GLY A 50 19.61 6.44 7.11
N PHE A 51 19.05 6.35 8.31
CA PHE A 51 17.77 6.93 8.70
C PHE A 51 18.01 8.31 9.31
N ILE A 52 17.94 9.34 8.49
CA ILE A 52 18.31 10.72 8.80
C ILE A 52 17.19 11.71 8.48
N PHE A 53 17.18 12.85 9.15
CA PHE A 53 16.18 13.91 8.94
C PHE A 53 16.63 14.96 7.95
N GLU A 54 17.93 15.11 7.73
CA GLU A 54 18.46 16.10 6.80
C GLU A 54 19.71 15.58 6.09
N LYS A 55 19.87 15.93 4.82
CA LYS A 55 21.07 15.68 4.03
C LYS A 55 21.31 16.85 3.08
N ASN A 56 22.51 17.47 3.17
CA ASN A 56 22.90 18.58 2.31
C ASN A 56 21.85 19.71 2.30
N GLY A 57 21.33 20.11 3.44
CA GLY A 57 20.32 21.16 3.61
C GLY A 57 18.91 20.77 3.10
N LYS A 58 18.67 19.49 2.79
CA LYS A 58 17.37 19.01 2.33
C LYS A 58 16.74 18.05 3.33
N ALA A 59 15.50 18.31 3.70
CA ALA A 59 14.73 17.43 4.55
C ALA A 59 14.60 16.02 3.92
N GLN A 60 14.90 14.99 4.72
CA GLN A 60 14.78 13.59 4.34
C GLN A 60 13.57 12.92 5.01
N ASP A 61 13.06 13.51 6.08
CA ASP A 61 11.96 13.00 6.90
C ASP A 61 10.58 13.52 6.49
N LEU A 62 10.44 13.98 5.24
CA LEU A 62 9.14 14.38 4.71
C LEU A 62 8.20 13.17 4.61
N GLN A 63 6.99 13.38 5.08
CA GLN A 63 5.84 12.48 4.94
C GLN A 63 4.82 13.14 4.02
N HIS A 64 4.15 12.36 3.20
CA HIS A 64 3.26 12.86 2.15
C HIS A 64 1.88 12.23 2.27
N ALA A 65 0.84 13.01 1.96
CA ALA A 65 -0.54 12.54 1.93
C ALA A 65 -1.28 13.07 0.70
N CYS A 66 -2.26 12.30 0.25
CA CYS A 66 -3.15 12.68 -0.84
C CYS A 66 -4.55 12.11 -0.62
N VAL A 67 -5.57 12.93 -0.91
CA VAL A 67 -6.97 12.51 -0.98
C VAL A 67 -7.71 13.37 -2.01
N ASP A 68 -8.59 12.77 -2.80
CA ASP A 68 -9.45 13.48 -3.74
C ASP A 68 -10.88 13.53 -3.20
N THR A 69 -11.29 14.71 -2.70
CA THR A 69 -12.65 14.89 -2.14
C THR A 69 -13.73 15.04 -3.20
N ARG A 70 -13.38 15.10 -4.49
CA ARG A 70 -14.31 15.07 -5.63
C ARG A 70 -14.85 13.66 -5.88
N VAL A 71 -14.15 12.63 -5.39
CA VAL A 71 -14.47 11.22 -5.60
C VAL A 71 -15.06 10.64 -4.31
N PRO A 72 -16.15 9.84 -4.39
CA PRO A 72 -16.69 9.14 -3.21
C PRO A 72 -15.62 8.28 -2.54
N SER A 73 -15.44 8.47 -1.23
CA SER A 73 -14.44 7.72 -0.45
C SER A 73 -14.82 6.25 -0.32
N GLN A 74 -13.86 5.36 -0.55
CA GLN A 74 -13.98 3.92 -0.28
C GLN A 74 -13.69 3.55 1.18
N GLY A 75 -13.34 4.52 2.04
CA GLY A 75 -13.03 4.29 3.45
C GLY A 75 -11.80 3.43 3.68
N LYS A 76 -10.80 3.50 2.77
CA LYS A 76 -9.54 2.77 2.86
C LYS A 76 -8.35 3.72 2.75
N LEU A 77 -7.29 3.39 3.49
CA LEU A 77 -6.03 4.13 3.56
C LEU A 77 -4.89 3.32 2.97
N VAL A 78 -4.30 3.80 1.89
CA VAL A 78 -3.05 3.25 1.34
C VAL A 78 -1.88 3.81 2.12
N ILE A 79 -1.05 2.93 2.68
CA ILE A 79 0.28 3.27 3.21
C ILE A 79 1.29 2.76 2.20
N TRP A 80 1.96 3.69 1.53
CA TRP A 80 2.98 3.40 0.54
C TRP A 80 4.36 3.28 1.17
N LEU A 81 5.02 2.16 0.95
CA LEU A 81 6.35 1.86 1.47
C LEU A 81 7.37 1.90 0.33
N MET A 82 8.09 2.93 0.24
CA MET A 82 9.25 3.36 -0.54
C MET A 82 9.28 4.90 -0.60
N GLY A 83 10.10 5.47 -1.49
CA GLY A 83 10.12 6.91 -1.73
C GLY A 83 8.78 7.44 -2.25
N HIS A 84 8.52 8.72 -2.06
CA HIS A 84 7.28 9.36 -2.48
C HIS A 84 7.04 9.22 -3.99
N ASN A 85 5.81 8.85 -4.36
CA ASN A 85 5.34 8.74 -5.75
C ASN A 85 4.02 9.50 -5.91
N GLY A 86 4.11 10.75 -6.40
CA GLY A 86 2.95 11.62 -6.58
C GLY A 86 1.96 11.13 -7.64
N ASP A 87 2.42 10.43 -8.68
CA ASP A 87 1.55 9.89 -9.72
C ASP A 87 0.73 8.69 -9.17
N LEU A 88 1.35 7.82 -8.39
CA LEU A 88 0.64 6.75 -7.67
C LEU A 88 -0.39 7.35 -6.70
N PHE A 89 -0.03 8.40 -5.97
CA PHE A 89 -0.96 9.04 -5.03
C PHE A 89 -2.18 9.62 -5.73
N LYS A 90 -1.99 10.35 -6.84
CA LYS A 90 -3.09 10.85 -7.67
C LYS A 90 -3.95 9.70 -8.21
N THR A 91 -3.31 8.64 -8.70
CA THR A 91 -3.99 7.47 -9.26
C THR A 91 -4.89 6.79 -8.21
N VAL A 92 -4.35 6.42 -7.04
CA VAL A 92 -5.16 5.75 -6.01
C VAL A 92 -6.21 6.67 -5.39
N SER A 93 -5.94 7.99 -5.29
CA SER A 93 -6.93 8.96 -4.84
C SER A 93 -8.09 9.10 -5.84
N SER A 94 -7.84 8.99 -7.15
CA SER A 94 -8.90 8.96 -8.17
C SER A 94 -9.82 7.72 -8.07
N TYR A 95 -9.39 6.68 -7.34
CA TYR A 95 -10.21 5.53 -7.00
C TYR A 95 -11.00 5.70 -5.69
N GLY A 96 -10.94 6.87 -5.07
CA GLY A 96 -11.60 7.16 -3.79
C GLY A 96 -10.84 6.64 -2.56
N LEU A 97 -9.55 6.35 -2.70
CA LEU A 97 -8.69 5.93 -1.61
C LEU A 97 -7.92 7.13 -1.03
N HIS A 98 -7.62 7.08 0.25
CA HIS A 98 -6.64 7.98 0.87
C HIS A 98 -5.24 7.37 0.71
N ALA A 99 -4.22 8.19 0.55
CA ALA A 99 -2.84 7.72 0.44
C ALA A 99 -1.92 8.48 1.37
N ILE A 100 -1.04 7.76 2.06
CA ILE A 100 0.07 8.34 2.81
C ILE A 100 1.38 7.60 2.50
N GLN A 101 2.49 8.32 2.63
CA GLN A 101 3.84 7.77 2.69
C GLN A 101 4.51 8.37 3.92
N VAL A 102 5.09 7.52 4.75
CA VAL A 102 5.82 7.95 5.94
C VAL A 102 7.32 7.73 5.75
N HIS A 103 8.12 8.58 6.37
CA HIS A 103 9.55 8.34 6.49
C HIS A 103 9.78 7.19 7.48
N TYR A 104 10.50 6.15 7.05
CA TYR A 104 10.79 4.98 7.87
C TYR A 104 12.19 4.43 7.55
N ALA A 105 12.72 3.60 8.43
CA ALA A 105 14.02 2.97 8.25
C ALA A 105 13.97 1.96 7.08
N ASN A 106 14.44 2.37 5.90
CA ASN A 106 14.52 1.54 4.69
C ASN A 106 15.92 1.48 4.08
N ALA A 107 16.83 2.38 4.48
CA ALA A 107 18.18 2.44 3.96
C ALA A 107 19.14 1.40 4.60
N TRP A 108 18.72 0.73 5.67
CA TRP A 108 19.51 -0.28 6.37
C TRP A 108 20.01 -1.39 5.44
N PHE A 109 19.21 -1.77 4.45
CA PHE A 109 19.55 -2.87 3.54
C PHE A 109 20.93 -2.67 2.87
N GLY A 110 21.20 -1.49 2.34
CA GLY A 110 22.51 -1.15 1.75
C GLY A 110 23.64 -0.97 2.76
N LYS A 111 23.31 -0.84 4.05
CA LYS A 111 24.30 -0.64 5.13
C LYS A 111 24.70 -1.94 5.81
N LEU A 112 23.77 -2.87 5.98
CA LEU A 112 23.97 -4.10 6.75
C LEU A 112 24.48 -5.28 5.91
N TYR A 113 24.67 -5.11 4.59
CA TYR A 113 25.07 -6.19 3.68
C TYR A 113 26.42 -5.97 2.99
N PRO A 114 27.50 -5.66 3.73
CA PRO A 114 28.84 -5.67 3.12
C PRO A 114 29.50 -7.07 3.09
N GLY A 115 28.88 -8.12 3.64
CA GLY A 115 29.49 -9.43 3.80
C GLY A 115 28.54 -10.62 3.70
N ALA A 116 29.00 -11.81 4.11
CA ALA A 116 28.18 -13.02 4.13
C ALA A 116 26.95 -12.84 5.04
N PRO A 117 25.78 -13.34 4.63
CA PRO A 117 24.59 -13.24 5.46
C PRO A 117 24.77 -14.02 6.79
N PRO A 118 24.18 -13.56 7.90
CA PRO A 118 24.19 -14.29 9.15
C PRO A 118 23.46 -15.63 9.02
N ALA A 119 23.74 -16.56 9.93
CA ALA A 119 23.12 -17.89 9.93
C ALA A 119 21.63 -17.92 10.35
N ASP A 120 21.08 -16.79 10.82
CA ASP A 120 19.68 -16.68 11.24
C ASP A 120 18.75 -16.50 10.02
N ASP A 121 17.99 -17.53 9.67
CA ASP A 121 17.01 -17.53 8.57
C ASP A 121 15.89 -16.47 8.74
N LEU A 122 15.69 -15.95 9.93
CA LEU A 122 14.71 -14.89 10.21
C LEU A 122 15.36 -13.51 10.34
N PHE A 123 16.66 -13.37 10.13
CA PHE A 123 17.39 -12.11 10.31
C PHE A 123 16.73 -10.92 9.62
N LEU A 124 16.50 -10.99 8.30
CA LEU A 124 15.85 -9.91 7.55
C LEU A 124 14.40 -9.69 7.98
N SER A 125 13.72 -10.77 8.33
CA SER A 125 12.35 -10.73 8.85
C SER A 125 12.25 -9.95 10.16
N LYS A 126 13.21 -10.16 11.08
CA LYS A 126 13.28 -9.43 12.35
C LYS A 126 13.53 -7.94 12.12
N ILE A 127 14.51 -7.58 11.28
CA ILE A 127 14.80 -6.18 10.93
C ILE A 127 13.57 -5.48 10.33
N ARG A 128 12.90 -6.11 9.36
CA ARG A 128 11.71 -5.52 8.74
C ARG A 128 10.57 -5.35 9.73
N LEU A 129 10.41 -6.31 10.63
CA LEU A 129 9.37 -6.23 11.66
C LEU A 129 9.71 -5.17 12.70
N GLU A 130 10.96 -5.06 13.13
CA GLU A 130 11.40 -3.99 14.03
C GLU A 130 11.15 -2.60 13.43
N ALA A 131 11.54 -2.38 12.17
CA ALA A 131 11.23 -1.13 11.46
C ALA A 131 9.72 -0.86 11.35
N ALA A 132 8.89 -1.92 11.32
CA ALA A 132 7.44 -1.78 11.24
C ALA A 132 6.78 -1.43 12.58
N ILE A 133 7.18 -2.06 13.69
CA ILE A 133 6.47 -2.01 14.97
C ILE A 133 7.23 -1.32 16.11
N GLY A 134 8.54 -1.08 15.94
CA GLY A 134 9.37 -0.40 16.94
C GLY A 134 9.67 -1.24 18.19
N GLN A 135 9.71 -2.57 18.05
CA GLN A 135 10.15 -3.49 19.10
C GLN A 135 11.55 -3.99 18.80
N ASP A 136 12.39 -4.12 19.82
CA ASP A 136 13.74 -4.63 19.73
C ASP A 136 13.72 -6.14 19.39
N LEU A 137 13.94 -6.49 18.13
CA LEU A 137 13.86 -7.85 17.59
C LEU A 137 15.18 -8.31 16.97
N SER A 138 16.12 -7.40 16.77
CA SER A 138 17.37 -7.64 16.04
C SER A 138 18.52 -6.85 16.63
N ASP A 139 19.68 -7.48 16.79
CA ASP A 139 20.91 -6.77 17.18
C ASP A 139 21.49 -5.88 16.07
N ALA A 140 20.94 -5.98 14.84
CA ALA A 140 21.47 -5.27 13.67
C ALA A 140 20.96 -3.84 13.53
N ILE A 141 19.79 -3.51 14.06
CA ILE A 141 19.22 -2.16 14.06
C ILE A 141 18.59 -1.89 15.42
N ARG A 142 18.28 -0.62 15.68
CA ARG A 142 17.49 -0.24 16.84
C ARG A 142 16.51 0.87 16.47
N ILE A 143 15.28 0.47 16.17
CA ILE A 143 14.20 1.38 15.79
C ILE A 143 13.14 1.37 16.90
N PRO A 144 13.10 2.40 17.77
CA PRO A 144 12.10 2.50 18.81
C PRO A 144 10.69 2.84 18.23
N GLU A 145 9.67 2.63 19.03
CA GLU A 145 8.26 2.82 18.65
C GLU A 145 7.97 4.13 17.91
N PRO A 146 8.46 5.32 18.34
CA PRO A 146 8.19 6.58 17.64
C PRO A 146 8.70 6.64 16.20
N ASP A 147 9.71 5.83 15.87
CA ASP A 147 10.35 5.79 14.56
C ASP A 147 9.84 4.65 13.67
N SER A 148 8.93 3.81 14.20
CA SER A 148 8.34 2.69 13.47
C SER A 148 7.31 3.16 12.42
N ILE A 149 7.10 2.33 11.39
CA ILE A 149 6.08 2.57 10.36
C ILE A 149 4.70 2.75 11.01
N MET A 150 4.35 1.91 12.00
CA MET A 150 3.02 1.92 12.61
C MET A 150 2.76 3.23 13.36
N GLU A 151 3.66 3.63 14.23
CA GLU A 151 3.47 4.85 15.03
C GLU A 151 3.57 6.10 14.15
N ARG A 152 4.53 6.19 13.23
CA ARG A 152 4.63 7.32 12.28
C ARG A 152 3.36 7.46 11.44
N SER A 153 2.81 6.35 10.95
CA SER A 153 1.54 6.40 10.20
C SER A 153 0.39 6.90 11.05
N PHE A 154 0.28 6.43 12.29
CA PHE A 154 -0.74 6.89 13.22
C PHE A 154 -0.62 8.38 13.54
N ARG A 155 0.59 8.85 13.89
CA ARG A 155 0.84 10.27 14.19
C ARG A 155 0.58 11.17 13.00
N PHE A 156 0.99 10.73 11.82
CA PHE A 156 0.73 11.48 10.60
C PHE A 156 -0.76 11.59 10.30
N VAL A 157 -1.52 10.51 10.40
CA VAL A 157 -2.98 10.56 10.21
C VAL A 157 -3.67 11.43 11.26
N LYS A 158 -3.22 11.42 12.53
CA LYS A 158 -3.70 12.37 13.55
C LYS A 158 -3.39 13.84 13.21
N TRP A 159 -2.22 14.10 12.64
CA TRP A 159 -1.85 15.42 12.17
C TRP A 159 -2.74 15.85 11.00
N LEU A 160 -2.94 14.97 10.01
CA LEU A 160 -3.81 15.19 8.85
C LEU A 160 -5.26 15.48 9.26
N ASP A 161 -5.80 14.78 10.26
CA ASP A 161 -7.15 15.00 10.80
C ASP A 161 -7.33 16.44 11.30
N ARG A 162 -6.29 17.03 11.88
CA ARG A 162 -6.32 18.43 12.34
C ARG A 162 -6.06 19.45 11.24
N GLN A 163 -5.17 19.13 10.27
CA GLN A 163 -4.74 20.07 9.23
C GLN A 163 -5.65 20.07 7.99
N ASN A 164 -6.38 19.00 7.76
CA ASN A 164 -7.24 18.82 6.60
C ASN A 164 -8.55 18.11 6.98
N PRO A 165 -9.47 18.80 7.68
CA PRO A 165 -10.76 18.22 8.09
C PRO A 165 -11.59 17.70 6.91
N GLU A 166 -11.53 18.37 5.76
CA GLU A 166 -12.26 17.96 4.55
C GLU A 166 -11.84 16.57 4.06
N GLY A 167 -10.59 16.18 4.31
CA GLY A 167 -10.06 14.84 3.98
C GLY A 167 -10.65 13.72 4.83
N LYS A 168 -11.36 14.04 5.92
CA LYS A 168 -12.03 13.05 6.81
C LYS A 168 -11.09 11.95 7.31
N TRP A 169 -9.87 12.29 7.70
CA TRP A 169 -8.82 11.35 8.12
C TRP A 169 -9.17 10.61 9.41
N ARG A 170 -10.04 11.18 10.26
CA ARG A 170 -10.52 10.58 11.52
C ARG A 170 -11.10 9.17 11.34
N GLN A 171 -11.65 8.85 10.19
CA GLN A 171 -12.23 7.55 9.87
C GLN A 171 -11.22 6.38 9.93
N PHE A 172 -9.92 6.67 9.93
CA PHE A 172 -8.83 5.68 9.99
C PHE A 172 -8.24 5.51 11.38
N ILE A 173 -8.66 6.33 12.35
CA ILE A 173 -8.20 6.25 13.74
C ILE A 173 -9.20 5.41 14.55
N THR A 174 -8.70 4.55 15.42
CA THR A 174 -9.54 3.77 16.34
C THR A 174 -10.40 4.67 17.21
N ARG A 175 -11.49 4.12 17.74
CA ARG A 175 -12.45 4.88 18.54
C ARG A 175 -11.82 5.49 19.79
N ASP A 176 -10.89 4.77 20.43
CA ASP A 176 -10.13 5.22 21.60
C ASP A 176 -9.01 6.22 21.25
N GLY A 177 -8.76 6.46 19.96
CA GLY A 177 -7.77 7.43 19.49
C GLY A 177 -6.31 7.00 19.67
N LYS A 178 -6.03 5.71 19.88
CA LYS A 178 -4.68 5.20 20.22
C LYS A 178 -3.95 4.51 19.08
N SER A 179 -4.64 4.18 17.98
CA SER A 179 -4.03 3.47 16.84
C SER A 179 -4.77 3.78 15.54
N LEU A 180 -4.25 3.28 14.41
CA LEU A 180 -4.99 3.17 13.16
C LEU A 180 -5.96 1.98 13.21
N GLN A 181 -7.06 2.08 12.46
CA GLN A 181 -7.93 0.95 12.12
C GLN A 181 -7.24 0.14 11.02
N TRP A 182 -6.34 -0.76 11.40
CA TRP A 182 -5.49 -1.51 10.47
C TRP A 182 -6.29 -2.36 9.47
N ASP A 183 -7.49 -2.80 9.80
CA ASP A 183 -8.43 -3.47 8.90
C ASP A 183 -8.95 -2.59 7.75
N LYS A 184 -8.73 -1.29 7.82
CA LYS A 184 -8.99 -0.32 6.74
C LYS A 184 -7.73 0.05 5.94
N VAL A 185 -6.57 -0.45 6.34
CA VAL A 185 -5.29 -0.11 5.72
C VAL A 185 -4.98 -1.05 4.55
N ILE A 186 -4.52 -0.48 3.45
CA ILE A 186 -3.90 -1.15 2.32
C ILE A 186 -2.40 -0.90 2.43
N LEU A 187 -1.61 -1.93 2.73
CA LEU A 187 -0.16 -1.82 2.65
C LEU A 187 0.28 -2.01 1.19
N ALA A 188 1.00 -1.07 0.65
CA ALA A 188 1.50 -1.14 -0.72
C ALA A 188 2.97 -0.75 -0.80
N GLY A 189 3.72 -1.36 -1.69
CA GLY A 189 5.12 -1.01 -1.90
C GLY A 189 5.70 -1.63 -3.16
N ILE A 190 6.88 -1.14 -3.55
CA ILE A 190 7.66 -1.70 -4.64
C ILE A 190 9.00 -2.21 -4.11
N SER A 191 9.54 -3.29 -4.70
CA SER A 191 10.88 -3.79 -4.37
C SER A 191 11.01 -4.08 -2.86
N HIS A 192 11.99 -3.47 -2.20
CA HIS A 192 12.18 -3.55 -0.75
C HIS A 192 10.91 -3.17 0.05
N GLY A 193 10.15 -2.17 -0.42
CA GLY A 193 8.90 -1.74 0.20
C GLY A 193 7.80 -2.80 0.09
N SER A 194 7.71 -3.53 -1.01
CA SER A 194 6.74 -4.63 -1.17
C SER A 194 7.03 -5.78 -0.20
N THR A 195 8.31 -6.07 0.02
CA THR A 195 8.76 -7.09 0.98
C THR A 195 8.44 -6.68 2.42
N THR A 196 8.67 -5.41 2.77
CA THR A 196 8.32 -4.86 4.08
C THR A 196 6.80 -4.85 4.30
N ALA A 197 6.00 -4.48 3.28
CA ALA A 197 4.54 -4.53 3.33
C ALA A 197 4.03 -5.95 3.60
N ALA A 198 4.55 -6.94 2.87
CA ALA A 198 4.20 -8.35 3.05
C ALA A 198 4.57 -8.86 4.45
N ARG A 199 5.78 -8.51 4.94
CA ARG A 199 6.23 -8.93 6.28
C ARG A 199 5.39 -8.30 7.39
N MET A 200 5.08 -7.01 7.28
CA MET A 200 4.23 -6.29 8.24
C MET A 200 2.83 -6.89 8.30
N ALA A 201 2.24 -7.23 7.14
CA ALA A 201 0.91 -7.83 7.07
C ALA A 201 0.82 -9.23 7.68
N LYS A 202 1.94 -9.95 7.83
CA LYS A 202 1.97 -11.19 8.61
C LYS A 202 1.84 -10.94 10.10
N HIS A 203 2.21 -9.76 10.57
CA HIS A 203 2.12 -9.38 11.99
C HIS A 203 0.79 -8.72 12.34
N VAL A 204 0.28 -7.85 11.47
CA VAL A 204 -0.96 -7.10 11.69
C VAL A 204 -1.97 -7.39 10.58
N ARG A 205 -3.26 -7.57 10.97
CA ARG A 205 -4.33 -7.75 10.00
C ARG A 205 -4.65 -6.44 9.29
N VAL A 206 -4.51 -6.44 7.93
CA VAL A 206 -4.82 -5.30 7.08
C VAL A 206 -5.92 -5.63 6.06
N ASP A 207 -6.46 -4.61 5.37
CA ASP A 207 -7.45 -4.83 4.31
C ASP A 207 -6.83 -5.61 3.15
N ARG A 208 -5.65 -5.19 2.66
CA ARG A 208 -4.89 -5.89 1.62
C ARG A 208 -3.43 -5.48 1.59
N VAL A 209 -2.66 -6.25 0.84
CA VAL A 209 -1.25 -6.00 0.52
C VAL A 209 -1.10 -5.95 -0.98
N VAL A 210 -0.49 -4.88 -1.51
CA VAL A 210 -0.19 -4.73 -2.94
C VAL A 210 1.33 -4.71 -3.12
N MET A 211 1.86 -5.74 -3.77
CA MET A 211 3.28 -6.00 -3.91
C MET A 211 3.70 -5.79 -5.36
N PHE A 212 4.33 -4.65 -5.63
CA PHE A 212 4.92 -4.35 -6.93
C PHE A 212 6.38 -4.81 -6.96
N SER A 213 6.79 -5.48 -8.04
CA SER A 213 8.16 -5.99 -8.22
C SER A 213 8.69 -6.63 -6.93
N GLY A 214 7.95 -7.66 -6.46
CA GLY A 214 8.24 -8.36 -5.21
C GLY A 214 7.10 -9.24 -4.71
N PRO A 215 7.21 -9.77 -3.47
CA PRO A 215 8.32 -9.55 -2.55
C PRO A 215 9.59 -10.30 -2.96
N ARG A 216 10.73 -9.90 -2.41
CA ARG A 216 12.02 -10.58 -2.60
C ARG A 216 12.83 -10.45 -1.32
N ASP A 217 13.24 -11.58 -0.77
CA ASP A 217 14.18 -11.61 0.35
C ASP A 217 15.16 -12.76 0.18
N GLN A 218 16.41 -12.60 0.61
CA GLN A 218 17.40 -13.68 0.57
C GLN A 218 17.03 -14.79 1.55
N PHE A 219 16.54 -14.41 2.74
CA PHE A 219 15.99 -15.30 3.74
C PHE A 219 14.47 -15.33 3.61
N GLU A 220 13.95 -16.29 2.91
CA GLU A 220 12.54 -16.33 2.52
C GLU A 220 11.62 -17.15 3.43
N VAL A 221 12.19 -17.85 4.43
CA VAL A 221 11.46 -18.73 5.38
C VAL A 221 10.27 -18.02 6.03
N TRP A 222 10.42 -16.73 6.37
CA TRP A 222 9.36 -15.96 6.99
C TRP A 222 8.08 -15.86 6.12
N GLN A 223 8.20 -16.03 4.81
CA GLN A 223 7.07 -15.92 3.88
C GLN A 223 6.05 -17.06 4.09
N SER A 224 6.52 -18.22 4.57
CA SER A 224 5.67 -19.37 4.91
C SER A 224 5.10 -19.32 6.34
N LEU A 225 5.56 -18.38 7.20
CA LEU A 225 5.05 -18.27 8.57
C LEU A 225 3.55 -17.93 8.59
N PRO A 226 2.84 -18.21 9.70
CA PRO A 226 1.45 -17.78 9.90
C PRO A 226 1.26 -16.29 9.67
N SER A 227 0.09 -15.90 9.17
CA SER A 227 -0.22 -14.51 8.80
C SER A 227 -1.48 -14.02 9.49
N ALA A 228 -1.40 -12.84 10.12
CA ALA A 228 -2.57 -12.14 10.67
C ALA A 228 -3.51 -11.67 9.55
N THR A 229 -2.96 -11.27 8.39
CA THR A 229 -3.74 -10.93 7.19
C THR A 229 -4.02 -12.21 6.40
N PRO A 230 -5.29 -12.53 6.07
CA PRO A 230 -5.63 -13.67 5.23
C PRO A 230 -4.92 -13.64 3.87
N LYS A 231 -4.44 -14.81 3.41
CA LYS A 231 -3.62 -14.95 2.20
C LYS A 231 -4.29 -14.41 0.92
N ASN A 232 -5.61 -14.53 0.78
CA ASN A 232 -6.39 -13.99 -0.35
C ASN A 232 -6.36 -12.45 -0.45
N ARG A 233 -5.75 -11.77 0.50
CA ARG A 233 -5.59 -10.31 0.54
C ARG A 233 -4.24 -9.82 0.01
N PHE A 234 -3.34 -10.72 -0.38
CA PHE A 234 -2.05 -10.38 -0.98
C PHE A 234 -2.17 -10.41 -2.50
N PHE A 235 -1.73 -9.33 -3.16
CA PHE A 235 -1.76 -9.14 -4.60
C PHE A 235 -0.36 -8.81 -5.10
N GLY A 236 0.14 -9.55 -6.08
CA GLY A 236 1.44 -9.32 -6.70
C GLY A 236 1.29 -8.85 -8.14
N PHE A 237 2.15 -7.89 -8.56
CA PHE A 237 2.27 -7.45 -9.94
C PHE A 237 3.72 -7.13 -10.27
N THR A 238 4.25 -7.74 -11.33
CA THR A 238 5.63 -7.54 -11.78
C THR A 238 5.75 -7.61 -13.29
N HIS A 239 6.89 -7.17 -13.81
CA HIS A 239 7.25 -7.30 -15.22
C HIS A 239 8.13 -8.53 -15.44
N VAL A 240 7.91 -9.27 -16.55
CA VAL A 240 8.67 -10.49 -16.87
C VAL A 240 10.17 -10.25 -17.18
N LEU A 241 10.54 -9.02 -17.51
CA LEU A 241 11.95 -8.62 -17.71
C LEU A 241 12.62 -8.09 -16.43
N ASP A 242 11.90 -7.96 -15.31
CA ASP A 242 12.49 -7.63 -14.02
C ASP A 242 13.46 -8.73 -13.57
N ASP A 243 14.64 -8.36 -13.08
CA ASP A 243 15.65 -9.33 -12.65
C ASP A 243 15.16 -10.23 -11.52
N GLY A 244 14.31 -9.71 -10.65
CA GLY A 244 13.69 -10.53 -9.59
C GLY A 244 12.71 -11.58 -10.12
N TRP A 245 12.07 -11.33 -11.26
CA TRP A 245 11.27 -12.33 -11.97
C TRP A 245 12.15 -13.34 -12.71
N LYS A 246 13.13 -12.88 -13.48
CA LYS A 246 14.04 -13.75 -14.21
C LYS A 246 14.81 -14.72 -13.31
N ALA A 247 15.11 -14.31 -12.08
CA ALA A 247 15.76 -15.13 -11.07
C ALA A 247 14.78 -15.94 -10.20
N ASP A 248 13.51 -16.03 -10.57
CA ASP A 248 12.43 -16.75 -9.88
C ASP A 248 12.13 -16.28 -8.46
N HIS A 249 12.65 -15.11 -8.06
CA HIS A 249 12.43 -14.59 -6.70
C HIS A 249 10.97 -14.27 -6.41
N TYR A 250 10.27 -13.62 -7.35
CA TYR A 250 8.89 -13.21 -7.13
C TYR A 250 7.92 -14.37 -7.23
N SER A 251 8.07 -15.24 -8.25
CA SER A 251 7.23 -16.43 -8.40
C SER A 251 7.33 -17.34 -7.18
N ARG A 252 8.57 -17.58 -6.71
CA ARG A 252 8.83 -18.36 -5.50
C ARG A 252 8.22 -17.71 -4.26
N SER A 253 8.39 -16.41 -4.07
CA SER A 253 7.79 -15.69 -2.94
C SER A 253 6.27 -15.77 -2.95
N TRP A 254 5.64 -15.66 -4.11
CA TRP A 254 4.19 -15.80 -4.25
C TRP A 254 3.72 -17.21 -3.89
N GLN A 255 4.51 -18.24 -4.19
CA GLN A 255 4.22 -19.62 -3.78
C GLN A 255 4.40 -19.81 -2.27
N LEU A 256 5.47 -19.28 -1.66
CA LEU A 256 5.67 -19.31 -0.21
C LEU A 256 4.57 -18.55 0.58
N LEU A 257 3.91 -17.60 -0.07
CA LEU A 257 2.73 -16.90 0.44
C LEU A 257 1.42 -17.65 0.15
N ASP A 258 1.47 -18.84 -0.49
CA ASP A 258 0.35 -19.69 -0.92
C ASP A 258 -0.64 -18.97 -1.85
N LEU A 259 -0.15 -18.10 -2.74
CA LEU A 259 -1.02 -17.33 -3.63
C LEU A 259 -1.55 -18.16 -4.82
N GLU A 260 -1.00 -19.33 -5.11
CA GLU A 260 -1.51 -20.30 -6.09
C GLU A 260 -2.92 -20.77 -5.77
N GLN A 261 -3.32 -20.74 -4.50
CA GLN A 261 -4.68 -21.04 -4.06
C GLN A 261 -5.72 -20.03 -4.58
N PHE A 262 -5.27 -18.86 -5.06
CA PHE A 262 -6.14 -17.76 -5.49
C PHE A 262 -5.97 -17.41 -6.97
N GLY A 263 -5.50 -18.35 -7.78
CA GLY A 263 -5.40 -18.26 -9.22
C GLY A 263 -3.99 -18.45 -9.78
N PRO A 264 -3.87 -18.73 -11.10
CA PRO A 264 -2.59 -18.86 -11.80
C PRO A 264 -1.85 -17.52 -11.87
N ILE A 265 -0.60 -17.55 -12.34
CA ILE A 265 0.10 -16.35 -12.79
C ILE A 265 -0.54 -15.90 -14.13
N VAL A 266 -1.03 -14.65 -14.16
CA VAL A 266 -1.78 -14.11 -15.29
C VAL A 266 -1.04 -12.96 -15.95
N ASN A 267 -0.80 -13.08 -17.26
CA ASN A 267 -0.32 -11.96 -18.07
C ASN A 267 -1.48 -11.01 -18.38
N VAL A 268 -1.34 -9.75 -17.97
CA VAL A 268 -2.42 -8.74 -18.04
C VAL A 268 -2.66 -8.22 -19.46
N GLU A 269 -1.70 -8.36 -20.36
CA GLU A 269 -1.85 -8.03 -21.79
C GLU A 269 -2.67 -9.09 -22.54
N LYS A 270 -2.71 -10.34 -22.02
CA LYS A 270 -3.37 -11.48 -22.65
C LYS A 270 -4.74 -11.80 -22.01
N THR A 271 -4.99 -11.27 -20.83
CA THR A 271 -6.20 -11.57 -20.07
C THR A 271 -6.88 -10.27 -19.64
N PRO A 272 -8.15 -10.03 -20.03
CA PRO A 272 -8.86 -8.81 -19.63
C PRO A 272 -9.21 -8.83 -18.13
N PRO A 273 -9.47 -7.64 -17.53
CA PRO A 273 -10.00 -7.56 -16.17
C PRO A 273 -11.30 -8.39 -16.02
N PRO A 274 -11.50 -9.06 -14.91
CA PRO A 274 -10.75 -9.03 -13.65
C PRO A 274 -9.62 -10.09 -13.56
N TYR A 275 -8.90 -10.38 -14.62
CA TYR A 275 -7.69 -11.21 -14.66
C TYR A 275 -7.89 -12.60 -14.03
N GLY A 276 -9.05 -13.23 -14.27
CA GLY A 276 -9.44 -14.49 -13.64
C GLY A 276 -9.54 -14.43 -12.11
N ASN A 277 -9.65 -13.24 -11.52
CA ASN A 277 -9.59 -12.96 -10.08
C ASN A 277 -8.27 -13.42 -9.41
N SER A 278 -7.19 -13.56 -10.19
CA SER A 278 -5.90 -14.01 -9.68
C SER A 278 -5.24 -12.97 -8.77
N ARG A 279 -4.41 -13.47 -7.85
CA ARG A 279 -3.55 -12.65 -6.98
C ARG A 279 -2.15 -12.44 -7.55
N ARG A 280 -1.83 -13.07 -8.68
CA ARG A 280 -0.49 -13.13 -9.27
C ARG A 280 -0.53 -12.62 -10.70
N LEU A 281 -0.12 -11.36 -10.90
CA LEU A 281 -0.18 -10.69 -12.20
C LEU A 281 1.22 -10.40 -12.72
N VAL A 282 1.41 -10.59 -14.01
CA VAL A 282 2.62 -10.20 -14.72
C VAL A 282 2.29 -9.40 -15.97
N THR A 283 3.24 -8.57 -16.42
CA THR A 283 3.18 -7.86 -17.70
C THR A 283 4.40 -8.20 -18.55
N ASP A 284 4.22 -8.30 -19.87
CA ASP A 284 5.27 -8.37 -20.87
C ASP A 284 5.28 -7.13 -21.79
N SER A 285 4.72 -6.01 -21.30
CA SER A 285 4.65 -4.74 -22.04
C SER A 285 6.03 -4.24 -22.47
N ASP A 286 6.10 -3.49 -23.58
CA ASP A 286 7.39 -3.06 -24.15
C ASP A 286 8.10 -2.02 -23.28
N VAL A 287 9.14 -2.42 -22.60
CA VAL A 287 10.05 -1.58 -21.80
C VAL A 287 11.41 -1.37 -22.49
N LYS A 288 11.51 -1.66 -23.82
CA LYS A 288 12.74 -1.54 -24.60
C LYS A 288 13.88 -2.44 -24.08
N ASN A 289 13.52 -3.61 -23.58
CA ASN A 289 14.45 -4.59 -22.98
C ASN A 289 15.31 -4.03 -21.82
N ASP A 290 14.81 -3.02 -21.13
CA ASP A 290 15.48 -2.40 -19.98
C ASP A 290 14.93 -2.96 -18.68
N ALA A 291 15.74 -3.73 -17.94
CA ALA A 291 15.36 -4.36 -16.67
C ALA A 291 15.04 -3.32 -15.55
N ASN A 292 15.76 -2.19 -15.52
CA ASN A 292 15.48 -1.13 -14.55
C ASN A 292 14.13 -0.46 -14.85
N ARG A 293 13.83 -0.25 -16.12
CA ARG A 293 12.52 0.24 -16.55
C ARG A 293 11.45 -0.79 -16.26
N ALA A 294 11.67 -2.07 -16.52
CA ALA A 294 10.77 -3.18 -16.19
C ALA A 294 10.39 -3.17 -14.71
N HIS A 295 11.39 -3.02 -13.82
CA HIS A 295 11.19 -2.93 -12.38
C HIS A 295 10.23 -1.83 -11.96
N ASN A 296 10.28 -0.67 -12.62
CA ASN A 296 9.51 0.51 -12.26
C ASN A 296 8.25 0.73 -13.12
N ALA A 297 8.10 0.05 -14.27
CA ALA A 297 6.97 0.22 -15.19
C ALA A 297 5.64 -0.29 -14.62
N VAL A 298 5.68 -1.10 -13.59
CA VAL A 298 4.52 -1.72 -12.95
C VAL A 298 3.76 -0.77 -12.01
N ILE A 299 4.33 0.39 -11.65
CA ILE A 299 3.68 1.41 -10.82
C ILE A 299 3.36 2.66 -11.64
N PRO A 300 2.36 3.47 -11.24
CA PRO A 300 2.15 4.80 -11.81
C PRO A 300 3.41 5.66 -11.75
N GLY A 301 3.76 6.34 -12.85
CA GLY A 301 4.91 7.23 -12.88
C GLY A 301 5.59 7.33 -14.25
N LYS A 302 6.79 7.91 -14.27
CA LYS A 302 7.55 8.18 -15.50
C LYS A 302 7.94 6.92 -16.29
N ALA A 303 8.16 5.80 -15.59
CA ALA A 303 8.50 4.52 -16.21
C ALA A 303 7.30 3.77 -16.79
N SER A 304 6.06 4.16 -16.43
CA SER A 304 4.84 3.50 -16.90
C SER A 304 4.78 3.45 -18.42
N VAL A 305 4.36 2.29 -18.93
CA VAL A 305 4.14 2.11 -20.38
C VAL A 305 2.84 2.78 -20.77
N LYS A 306 2.86 3.47 -21.91
CA LYS A 306 1.69 4.15 -22.48
C LYS A 306 1.32 3.49 -23.81
N ASN A 307 0.01 3.48 -24.10
CA ASN A 307 -0.52 3.08 -25.40
C ASN A 307 -0.32 4.18 -26.46
N SER A 308 -0.77 3.92 -27.69
CA SER A 308 -0.73 4.89 -28.81
C SER A 308 -1.39 6.23 -28.53
N ASP A 309 -2.42 6.24 -27.67
CA ASP A 309 -3.18 7.45 -27.30
C ASP A 309 -2.51 8.21 -26.14
N GLY A 310 -1.33 7.80 -25.69
CA GLY A 310 -0.60 8.39 -24.57
C GLY A 310 -1.19 8.06 -23.19
N LYS A 311 -2.21 7.19 -23.11
CA LYS A 311 -2.80 6.71 -21.85
C LYS A 311 -1.96 5.61 -21.26
N THR A 312 -1.92 5.55 -19.94
CA THR A 312 -1.20 4.50 -19.21
C THR A 312 -1.83 3.14 -19.45
N LEU A 313 -1.01 2.15 -19.83
CA LEU A 313 -1.45 0.81 -20.18
C LEU A 313 -2.05 0.06 -18.98
N HIS A 314 -1.50 0.27 -17.79
CA HIS A 314 -1.82 -0.53 -16.60
C HIS A 314 -2.83 0.11 -15.63
N ASP A 315 -3.59 1.16 -16.03
CA ASP A 315 -4.58 1.77 -15.12
C ASP A 315 -5.61 0.76 -14.60
N ALA A 316 -6.12 -0.10 -15.49
CA ALA A 316 -7.07 -1.16 -15.10
C ALA A 316 -6.44 -2.18 -14.13
N VAL A 317 -5.14 -2.47 -14.26
CA VAL A 317 -4.40 -3.35 -13.34
C VAL A 317 -4.30 -2.71 -11.97
N TRP A 318 -3.88 -1.44 -11.90
CA TRP A 318 -3.78 -0.73 -10.62
C TRP A 318 -5.13 -0.63 -9.93
N ARG A 319 -6.19 -0.29 -10.67
CA ARG A 319 -7.56 -0.29 -10.12
C ARG A 319 -7.91 -1.67 -9.56
N TYR A 320 -7.64 -2.75 -10.29
CA TYR A 320 -7.85 -4.11 -9.81
C TYR A 320 -7.08 -4.37 -8.51
N LEU A 321 -5.78 -4.11 -8.46
CA LEU A 321 -4.94 -4.36 -7.31
C LEU A 321 -5.43 -3.64 -6.04
N PHE A 322 -5.89 -2.40 -6.19
CA PHE A 322 -6.29 -1.58 -5.05
C PHE A 322 -7.76 -1.70 -4.66
N THR A 323 -8.65 -2.11 -5.57
CA THR A 323 -10.10 -2.03 -5.31
C THR A 323 -10.87 -3.34 -5.54
N HIS A 324 -10.27 -4.35 -6.19
CA HIS A 324 -10.97 -5.61 -6.46
C HIS A 324 -11.43 -6.29 -5.15
N PRO A 325 -12.67 -6.83 -5.10
CA PRO A 325 -13.17 -7.48 -3.88
C PRO A 325 -12.27 -8.63 -3.43
N VAL A 326 -11.77 -8.59 -2.19
CA VAL A 326 -10.83 -9.60 -1.66
C VAL A 326 -11.43 -11.00 -1.55
N LYS A 327 -12.75 -11.12 -1.54
CA LYS A 327 -13.46 -12.42 -1.54
C LYS A 327 -13.61 -13.03 -2.94
N ALA A 328 -13.52 -12.22 -4.00
CA ALA A 328 -13.52 -12.72 -5.37
C ALA A 328 -12.12 -13.22 -5.69
N VAL A 329 -11.93 -14.54 -5.73
CA VAL A 329 -10.64 -15.22 -5.94
C VAL A 329 -10.68 -16.11 -7.17
N GLY A 330 -9.52 -16.30 -7.80
CA GLY A 330 -9.33 -17.23 -8.90
C GLY A 330 -9.37 -18.69 -8.42
N LYS A 331 -9.41 -19.61 -9.38
CA LYS A 331 -9.38 -21.05 -9.09
C LYS A 331 -7.96 -21.47 -8.67
N PRO A 332 -7.81 -22.31 -7.64
CA PRO A 332 -6.51 -22.85 -7.25
C PRO A 332 -5.82 -23.59 -8.41
N VAL A 333 -4.49 -23.52 -8.41
CA VAL A 333 -3.65 -24.31 -9.32
C VAL A 333 -2.64 -25.10 -8.49
N ALA A 334 -2.42 -26.37 -8.85
CA ALA A 334 -1.46 -27.26 -8.14
C ALA A 334 -0.02 -26.91 -8.51
N GLU A 335 0.22 -26.66 -9.82
CA GLU A 335 1.50 -26.24 -10.37
C GLU A 335 1.29 -25.04 -11.27
N ASP A 336 2.28 -24.15 -11.31
CA ASP A 336 2.29 -23.01 -12.21
C ASP A 336 3.55 -23.06 -13.08
N PRO A 337 3.41 -23.27 -14.41
CA PRO A 337 4.56 -23.38 -15.32
C PRO A 337 5.45 -22.13 -15.35
N ALA A 338 4.92 -20.98 -14.90
CA ALA A 338 5.68 -19.74 -14.80
C ALA A 338 6.52 -19.65 -13.51
N CYS A 339 6.34 -20.59 -12.57
CA CYS A 339 7.12 -20.67 -11.34
C CYS A 339 8.25 -21.72 -11.50
N ARG A 340 9.49 -21.27 -11.63
CA ARG A 340 10.68 -22.11 -11.89
C ARG A 340 11.50 -22.34 -10.62
N MET A 341 10.85 -22.86 -9.58
CA MET A 341 11.43 -23.06 -8.25
C MET A 341 12.69 -23.91 -8.21
N ASP A 342 12.75 -24.93 -9.04
CA ASP A 342 13.84 -25.92 -9.12
C ASP A 342 15.13 -25.34 -9.71
N GLN A 343 15.07 -24.30 -10.52
CA GLN A 343 16.26 -23.64 -11.09
C GLN A 343 17.06 -22.85 -10.05
N ARG A 344 16.44 -22.44 -8.96
CA ARG A 344 17.03 -21.63 -7.91
C ARG A 344 17.99 -22.40 -7.00
N GLN A 345 17.76 -23.70 -6.82
CA GLN A 345 18.64 -24.57 -6.04
C GLN A 345 19.99 -24.80 -6.71
N LYS A 346 20.10 -24.56 -8.01
CA LYS A 346 21.32 -24.77 -8.79
C LYS A 346 22.27 -23.57 -8.78
N SER A 347 21.84 -22.40 -8.29
CA SER A 347 22.62 -21.14 -8.28
C SER A 347 23.10 -20.71 -6.87
N ARG A 348 23.01 -21.60 -5.88
CA ARG A 348 23.57 -21.39 -4.54
C ARG A 348 24.89 -22.10 -4.34
#